data_d2dee58d9a2cc760c4f119aacb3b513b
#
_entry.id   d2dee58d9a2cc760c4f119aacb3b513b
#
_cell.length_a   1.000
_cell.length_b   1.000
_cell.length_c   1.000
_cell.angle_alpha   90.00
_cell.angle_beta   90.00
_cell.angle_gamma   90.00
#
_symmetry.space_group_name_H-M   'P 1'
#
loop_
_entity.id
_entity.type
_entity.pdbx_description
1 polymer ?
#
loop_
_entity_poly.entity_id
_entity_poly.type
_entity_poly.pdbx_seq_one_letter_code
_entity_poly.pdbx_strand_id
1 'polypeptide(L)'
;MAYGILYDYLLGQSVEAFRYFGAHFIVRETVIKYKNGRKKTVTEPGVIFRLYAPMASDVSVIGEWNGWDYGAHKMERVDEAGVYEIFIPGLKNYQSYKYHFKNAHGVYIDKADPFAFYSEYRPNTCSRLFDIENFIWHDEGHMKARTRNFDVPMSIYEIHLGSWKGQVDGRNLSYEEIADYLIPYLRDHGYTHIEIMPITQYPHDGSWGYQATGFYSVDSRYGNPMQLMSFIDRMHQAGFGVILDYVLVHFASDSYALIEFDGTRMYEYADGKNTFSQWGSPQFDLGKDPVRSFLMSGVNYFLDYFHFDGIRVDAVSNILYWDGDSSRGDNLGGVEFIKRLNGKIHHRHPGVMMIAEDSTAYAGVTRALEHGGLGFDYKWDMGWMNDTLKYYSKDPIYKKYEHGKITFSMAYFFSENFLLPLSHDEVVHGKGTIINKMWGDYDVKFALLRNLYTYQFAHPGKKMNFMGNELASFDEWNELRSLPWNLKTYPKHDSVARMIRDLNLIYQSEAAMHAAEYSPQSHQWLMVDNVDQSVFAFERHYGDSRLIFVFNMTGNYYHQYDIGATTPGTYVELFNSDKDVYGGWNQYNGLPLHTSDHAGPEGRPCTLSLKLASFGALILKYQPIKE
;
A
#
# COMPACT_ATOMS: atom_id res chain seq x y z
N MET A 1 12.25 -23.02 22.38
CA MET A 1 11.90 -22.04 21.34
C MET A 1 11.44 -22.74 20.03
N ALA A 2 12.23 -23.57 19.41
CA ALA A 2 11.87 -24.21 18.11
C ALA A 2 10.56 -25.01 18.10
N TYR A 3 10.32 -25.85 19.09
CA TYR A 3 9.07 -26.63 19.20
C TYR A 3 7.81 -25.76 19.37
N GLY A 4 7.92 -24.60 20.01
CA GLY A 4 6.80 -23.66 20.15
C GLY A 4 6.37 -23.04 18.82
N ILE A 5 7.34 -22.68 17.97
CA ILE A 5 7.05 -22.09 16.64
C ILE A 5 6.34 -23.10 15.73
N LEU A 6 6.80 -24.37 15.72
CA LEU A 6 6.14 -25.42 14.94
C LEU A 6 4.71 -25.68 15.44
N TYR A 7 4.52 -25.78 16.76
CA TYR A 7 3.19 -25.98 17.34
C TYR A 7 2.24 -24.84 16.97
N ASP A 8 2.67 -23.58 17.13
CA ASP A 8 1.89 -22.40 16.77
C ASP A 8 1.63 -22.35 15.25
N TYR A 9 2.59 -22.81 14.43
CA TYR A 9 2.42 -22.90 12.98
C TYR A 9 1.28 -23.85 12.59
N LEU A 10 1.27 -25.03 13.17
CA LEU A 10 0.25 -26.04 12.92
C LEU A 10 -1.15 -25.66 13.41
N LEU A 11 -1.24 -24.74 14.38
CA LEU A 11 -2.51 -24.21 14.91
C LEU A 11 -2.95 -22.89 14.26
N GLY A 12 -2.27 -22.43 13.23
CA GLY A 12 -2.61 -21.16 12.58
C GLY A 12 -2.38 -19.94 13.48
N GLN A 13 -1.41 -20.02 14.40
CA GLN A 13 -1.12 -18.99 15.39
C GLN A 13 0.26 -18.34 15.22
N SER A 14 1.15 -18.92 14.43
CA SER A 14 2.51 -18.41 14.28
C SER A 14 2.56 -17.13 13.45
N VAL A 15 3.33 -16.16 13.92
CA VAL A 15 3.80 -14.99 13.17
C VAL A 15 5.32 -15.00 12.98
N GLU A 16 5.98 -16.09 13.36
CA GLU A 16 7.44 -16.21 13.36
C GLU A 16 7.92 -17.50 12.66
N ALA A 17 7.09 -18.11 11.80
CA ALA A 17 7.42 -19.33 11.09
C ALA A 17 8.73 -19.21 10.27
N PHE A 18 9.03 -18.01 9.76
CA PHE A 18 10.26 -17.71 9.05
C PHE A 18 11.55 -17.85 9.90
N ARG A 19 11.45 -17.88 11.22
CA ARG A 19 12.59 -18.14 12.12
C ARG A 19 12.88 -19.63 12.28
N TYR A 20 11.96 -20.47 11.88
CA TYR A 20 12.06 -21.92 12.00
C TYR A 20 12.23 -22.60 10.64
N PHE A 21 11.35 -22.33 9.68
CA PHE A 21 11.39 -22.92 8.34
C PHE A 21 12.33 -22.15 7.41
N GLY A 22 12.76 -22.83 6.32
CA GLY A 22 13.70 -22.28 5.35
C GLY A 22 15.15 -22.64 5.66
N ALA A 23 16.06 -21.85 5.12
CA ALA A 23 17.50 -22.04 5.25
C ALA A 23 18.12 -20.96 6.15
N HIS A 24 18.73 -21.38 7.27
CA HIS A 24 19.31 -20.45 8.26
C HIS A 24 20.77 -20.73 8.49
N PHE A 25 21.60 -19.68 8.43
CA PHE A 25 22.99 -19.74 8.84
C PHE A 25 23.09 -19.88 10.35
N ILE A 26 23.74 -20.94 10.81
CA ILE A 26 23.96 -21.22 12.24
C ILE A 26 25.37 -21.74 12.49
N VAL A 27 25.80 -21.66 13.74
CA VAL A 27 26.98 -22.37 14.23
C VAL A 27 26.52 -23.53 15.07
N ARG A 28 26.73 -24.74 14.59
CA ARG A 28 26.39 -25.96 15.31
C ARG A 28 27.53 -26.34 16.26
N GLU A 29 27.22 -26.58 17.52
CA GLU A 29 28.15 -27.13 18.50
C GLU A 29 28.01 -28.64 18.63
N THR A 30 29.09 -29.35 18.45
CA THR A 30 29.15 -30.81 18.61
C THR A 30 30.17 -31.15 19.71
N VAL A 31 29.75 -31.94 20.70
CA VAL A 31 30.66 -32.41 21.76
C VAL A 31 31.20 -33.78 21.34
N ILE A 32 32.46 -33.81 20.94
CA ILE A 32 33.18 -35.05 20.64
C ILE A 32 33.69 -35.64 21.96
N LYS A 33 33.24 -36.86 22.31
CA LYS A 33 33.74 -37.63 23.44
C LYS A 33 34.82 -38.59 22.98
N TYR A 34 36.03 -38.45 23.46
CA TYR A 34 37.14 -39.36 23.18
C TYR A 34 37.06 -40.60 24.08
N LYS A 35 37.65 -41.74 23.65
CA LYS A 35 37.68 -42.99 24.41
C LYS A 35 38.36 -42.84 25.80
N ASN A 36 39.19 -41.82 26.00
CA ASN A 36 39.85 -41.50 27.25
C ASN A 36 39.01 -40.62 28.19
N GLY A 37 37.73 -40.40 27.92
CA GLY A 37 36.81 -39.58 28.71
C GLY A 37 36.93 -38.07 28.48
N ARG A 38 37.89 -37.61 27.69
CA ARG A 38 37.99 -36.19 27.33
C ARG A 38 36.84 -35.80 26.41
N LYS A 39 36.36 -34.55 26.57
CA LYS A 39 35.34 -33.93 25.70
C LYS A 39 35.98 -32.75 24.97
N LYS A 40 35.67 -32.60 23.70
CA LYS A 40 36.04 -31.43 22.92
C LYS A 40 34.76 -30.89 22.25
N THR A 41 34.47 -29.63 22.49
CA THR A 41 33.44 -28.92 21.72
C THR A 41 34.06 -28.47 20.41
N VAL A 42 33.43 -28.84 19.31
CA VAL A 42 33.79 -28.37 17.97
C VAL A 42 32.61 -27.53 17.47
N THR A 43 32.90 -26.31 17.03
CA THR A 43 31.95 -25.41 16.41
C THR A 43 32.07 -25.51 14.90
N GLU A 44 30.97 -25.68 14.20
CA GLU A 44 30.94 -25.84 12.77
C GLU A 44 29.88 -24.89 12.17
N PRO A 45 30.31 -23.82 11.43
CA PRO A 45 29.38 -22.94 10.74
C PRO A 45 28.78 -23.66 9.52
N GLY A 46 27.51 -23.42 9.29
CA GLY A 46 26.78 -24.01 8.18
C GLY A 46 25.36 -23.50 8.08
N VAL A 47 24.54 -24.19 7.31
CA VAL A 47 23.13 -23.86 7.11
C VAL A 47 22.26 -25.02 7.56
N ILE A 48 21.25 -24.74 8.37
CA ILE A 48 20.17 -25.65 8.67
C ILE A 48 19.00 -25.37 7.74
N PHE A 49 18.51 -26.41 7.07
CA PHE A 49 17.33 -26.38 6.20
C PHE A 49 16.19 -27.06 6.90
N ARG A 50 15.00 -26.43 6.91
CA ARG A 50 13.75 -27.02 7.40
C ARG A 50 12.63 -26.82 6.42
N LEU A 51 12.01 -27.92 6.02
CA LEU A 51 10.92 -27.95 5.06
C LEU A 51 9.67 -28.57 5.69
N TYR A 52 8.52 -27.90 5.57
CA TYR A 52 7.22 -28.49 5.85
C TYR A 52 6.60 -29.02 4.54
N ALA A 53 6.49 -30.34 4.43
CA ALA A 53 5.93 -31.03 3.26
C ALA A 53 5.34 -32.38 3.72
N PRO A 54 4.14 -32.40 4.32
CA PRO A 54 3.61 -33.56 5.03
C PRO A 54 3.41 -34.81 4.16
N MET A 55 3.12 -34.62 2.88
CA MET A 55 2.89 -35.73 1.94
C MET A 55 4.12 -36.09 1.08
N ALA A 56 5.23 -35.38 1.27
CA ALA A 56 6.48 -35.67 0.60
C ALA A 56 7.19 -36.88 1.22
N SER A 57 8.04 -37.53 0.43
CA SER A 57 8.96 -38.55 0.88
C SER A 57 10.29 -38.44 0.11
N ASP A 58 11.34 -39.10 0.61
CA ASP A 58 12.67 -39.11 -0.03
C ASP A 58 13.17 -37.69 -0.35
N VAL A 59 13.14 -36.82 0.67
CA VAL A 59 13.44 -35.39 0.55
C VAL A 59 14.93 -35.12 0.59
N SER A 60 15.45 -34.28 -0.29
CA SER A 60 16.84 -33.82 -0.30
C SER A 60 16.96 -32.33 -0.66
N VAL A 61 18.07 -31.72 -0.25
CA VAL A 61 18.47 -30.39 -0.71
C VAL A 61 19.48 -30.53 -1.82
N ILE A 62 19.19 -29.96 -2.96
CA ILE A 62 20.07 -29.91 -4.13
C ILE A 62 20.53 -28.48 -4.39
N GLY A 63 21.77 -28.29 -4.81
CA GLY A 63 22.30 -26.96 -5.05
C GLY A 63 23.69 -26.97 -5.66
N GLU A 64 24.25 -25.78 -5.84
CA GLU A 64 25.57 -25.59 -6.47
C GLU A 64 26.69 -26.37 -5.75
N TRP A 65 26.64 -26.48 -4.44
CA TRP A 65 27.69 -27.13 -3.63
C TRP A 65 27.77 -28.63 -3.78
N ASN A 66 26.70 -29.28 -4.23
CA ASN A 66 26.66 -30.74 -4.44
C ASN A 66 26.45 -31.09 -5.92
N GLY A 67 26.60 -30.13 -6.85
CA GLY A 67 26.41 -30.36 -8.27
C GLY A 67 24.99 -30.78 -8.64
N TRP A 68 23.99 -30.42 -7.84
CA TRP A 68 22.59 -30.76 -8.01
C TRP A 68 22.32 -32.28 -7.87
N ASP A 69 23.14 -32.98 -7.09
CA ASP A 69 23.00 -34.41 -6.83
C ASP A 69 21.84 -34.70 -5.87
N TYR A 70 20.83 -35.41 -6.36
CA TYR A 70 19.62 -35.80 -5.63
C TYR A 70 19.89 -36.71 -4.42
N GLY A 71 21.03 -37.42 -4.39
CA GLY A 71 21.40 -38.37 -3.34
C GLY A 71 22.30 -37.82 -2.26
N ALA A 72 22.96 -36.67 -2.50
CA ALA A 72 24.06 -36.20 -1.66
C ALA A 72 23.63 -35.64 -0.28
N HIS A 73 22.48 -35.00 -0.20
CA HIS A 73 22.02 -34.33 1.02
C HIS A 73 20.55 -34.66 1.32
N LYS A 74 20.31 -35.90 1.77
CA LYS A 74 18.99 -36.39 2.19
C LYS A 74 18.60 -35.75 3.51
N MET A 75 17.37 -35.24 3.58
CA MET A 75 16.79 -34.68 4.80
C MET A 75 16.14 -35.75 5.67
N GLU A 76 16.26 -35.62 6.98
CA GLU A 76 15.57 -36.47 7.95
C GLU A 76 14.19 -35.92 8.26
N ARG A 77 13.18 -36.77 8.33
CA ARG A 77 11.85 -36.40 8.85
C ARG A 77 11.94 -36.34 10.37
N VAL A 78 11.87 -35.13 10.92
CA VAL A 78 12.10 -34.86 12.35
C VAL A 78 10.81 -34.74 13.16
N ASP A 79 9.65 -34.68 12.49
CA ASP A 79 8.35 -34.54 13.14
C ASP A 79 7.25 -35.30 12.38
N GLU A 80 6.26 -35.82 13.12
CA GLU A 80 5.13 -36.56 12.54
C GLU A 80 4.24 -35.70 11.64
N ALA A 81 4.21 -34.38 11.88
CA ALA A 81 3.49 -33.42 11.04
C ALA A 81 4.09 -33.25 9.64
N GLY A 82 5.27 -33.80 9.36
CA GLY A 82 5.91 -33.75 8.05
C GLY A 82 6.94 -32.67 7.87
N VAL A 83 7.71 -32.38 8.93
CA VAL A 83 8.88 -31.50 8.88
C VAL A 83 10.12 -32.32 8.56
N TYR A 84 10.90 -31.85 7.59
CA TYR A 84 12.20 -32.41 7.19
C TYR A 84 13.31 -31.44 7.56
N GLU A 85 14.46 -31.95 8.04
CA GLU A 85 15.60 -31.15 8.46
C GLU A 85 16.92 -31.74 7.97
N ILE A 86 17.89 -30.89 7.64
CA ILE A 86 19.31 -31.23 7.46
C ILE A 86 20.18 -30.02 7.81
N PHE A 87 21.34 -30.28 8.39
CA PHE A 87 22.41 -29.32 8.55
C PHE A 87 23.56 -29.62 7.57
N ILE A 88 23.97 -28.62 6.79
CA ILE A 88 25.05 -28.73 5.81
C ILE A 88 26.14 -27.71 6.17
N PRO A 89 27.37 -28.17 6.52
CA PRO A 89 28.46 -27.27 6.90
C PRO A 89 29.07 -26.53 5.69
N GLY A 90 29.68 -25.39 5.95
CA GLY A 90 30.55 -24.69 5.01
C GLY A 90 29.86 -23.95 3.86
N LEU A 91 28.51 -23.91 3.86
CA LEU A 91 27.75 -23.18 2.84
C LEU A 91 27.93 -21.65 3.01
N LYS A 92 27.70 -20.93 1.89
CA LYS A 92 27.94 -19.48 1.78
C LYS A 92 26.71 -18.78 1.20
N ASN A 93 26.62 -17.48 1.48
CA ASN A 93 25.63 -16.60 0.84
C ASN A 93 25.65 -16.71 -0.68
N TYR A 94 24.49 -16.52 -1.28
CA TYR A 94 24.22 -16.52 -2.71
C TYR A 94 24.27 -17.86 -3.44
N GLN A 95 24.60 -18.97 -2.76
CA GLN A 95 24.52 -20.30 -3.38
C GLN A 95 23.07 -20.65 -3.67
N SER A 96 22.81 -21.13 -4.89
CA SER A 96 21.47 -21.50 -5.35
C SER A 96 21.10 -22.91 -4.93
N TYR A 97 19.83 -23.12 -4.56
CA TYR A 97 19.31 -24.42 -4.13
C TYR A 97 17.84 -24.60 -4.43
N LYS A 98 17.41 -25.88 -4.40
CA LYS A 98 16.01 -26.32 -4.39
C LYS A 98 15.84 -27.50 -3.43
N TYR A 99 14.58 -27.76 -3.09
CA TYR A 99 14.19 -29.03 -2.50
C TYR A 99 13.82 -30.02 -3.62
N HIS A 100 14.35 -31.23 -3.54
CA HIS A 100 14.02 -32.36 -4.41
C HIS A 100 13.35 -33.42 -3.59
N PHE A 101 12.17 -33.85 -3.96
CA PHE A 101 11.44 -34.90 -3.21
C PHE A 101 10.42 -35.62 -4.07
N LYS A 102 10.04 -36.79 -3.57
CA LYS A 102 8.93 -37.60 -4.12
C LYS A 102 7.63 -37.08 -3.52
N ASN A 103 6.72 -36.59 -4.39
CA ASN A 103 5.44 -36.02 -3.99
C ASN A 103 4.39 -37.10 -3.64
N ALA A 104 3.17 -36.66 -3.22
CA ALA A 104 2.06 -37.55 -2.85
C ALA A 104 1.67 -38.56 -3.94
N HIS A 105 1.95 -38.27 -5.22
CA HIS A 105 1.65 -39.15 -6.37
C HIS A 105 2.82 -40.06 -6.74
N GLY A 106 3.90 -40.03 -5.96
CA GLY A 106 5.07 -40.84 -6.22
C GLY A 106 6.00 -40.33 -7.33
N VAL A 107 5.84 -39.06 -7.73
CA VAL A 107 6.65 -38.39 -8.76
C VAL A 107 7.70 -37.51 -8.09
N TYR A 108 8.95 -37.56 -8.58
CA TYR A 108 9.99 -36.66 -8.14
C TYR A 108 9.81 -35.26 -8.76
N ILE A 109 9.89 -34.24 -7.94
CA ILE A 109 9.76 -32.84 -8.35
C ILE A 109 10.79 -31.97 -7.63
N ASP A 110 11.10 -30.83 -8.24
CA ASP A 110 11.98 -29.79 -7.69
C ASP A 110 11.16 -28.56 -7.35
N LYS A 111 11.24 -28.09 -6.11
CA LYS A 111 10.53 -26.93 -5.61
C LYS A 111 11.49 -25.88 -5.03
N ALA A 112 11.19 -24.60 -5.26
CA ALA A 112 11.81 -23.53 -4.52
C ALA A 112 11.40 -23.58 -3.05
N ASP A 113 12.22 -23.02 -2.18
CA ASP A 113 11.91 -22.94 -0.75
C ASP A 113 10.82 -21.89 -0.49
N PRO A 114 9.67 -22.27 0.10
CA PRO A 114 8.59 -21.33 0.41
C PRO A 114 9.01 -20.20 1.36
N PHE A 115 10.03 -20.42 2.20
CA PHE A 115 10.54 -19.49 3.19
C PHE A 115 11.89 -18.86 2.81
N ALA A 116 12.32 -18.99 1.55
CA ALA A 116 13.57 -18.39 1.09
C ALA A 116 13.56 -16.86 1.22
N PHE A 117 14.59 -16.28 1.82
CA PHE A 117 14.75 -14.83 1.96
C PHE A 117 15.24 -14.14 0.69
N TYR A 118 15.79 -14.92 -0.25
CA TYR A 118 16.30 -14.43 -1.53
C TYR A 118 16.12 -15.47 -2.64
N SER A 119 15.94 -15.00 -3.85
CA SER A 119 15.74 -15.83 -5.05
C SER A 119 16.69 -15.41 -6.17
N GLU A 120 16.92 -16.30 -7.11
CA GLU A 120 17.62 -15.94 -8.34
C GLU A 120 16.85 -14.92 -9.16
N TYR A 121 17.60 -14.13 -9.92
CA TYR A 121 17.02 -13.28 -10.95
C TYR A 121 16.41 -14.13 -12.07
N ARG A 122 15.22 -13.78 -12.51
CA ARG A 122 14.54 -14.47 -13.63
C ARG A 122 15.40 -14.49 -14.91
N PRO A 123 15.28 -15.49 -15.77
CA PRO A 123 14.28 -16.59 -15.77
C PRO A 123 14.63 -17.74 -14.81
N ASN A 124 15.69 -17.66 -14.05
CA ASN A 124 16.07 -18.66 -13.08
C ASN A 124 15.05 -18.77 -11.95
N THR A 125 14.96 -19.94 -11.33
CA THR A 125 13.85 -20.29 -10.42
C THR A 125 14.30 -20.85 -9.08
N CYS A 126 15.61 -20.79 -8.77
CA CYS A 126 16.13 -21.32 -7.51
C CYS A 126 15.99 -20.31 -6.37
N SER A 127 15.86 -20.83 -5.18
CA SER A 127 16.11 -20.09 -3.95
C SER A 127 17.61 -19.86 -3.77
N ARG A 128 17.99 -18.78 -3.08
CA ARG A 128 19.38 -18.48 -2.75
C ARG A 128 19.57 -18.41 -1.26
N LEU A 129 20.66 -18.96 -0.78
CA LEU A 129 21.09 -18.79 0.60
C LEU A 129 21.39 -17.31 0.85
N PHE A 130 20.81 -16.77 1.90
CA PHE A 130 21.05 -15.39 2.31
C PHE A 130 21.01 -15.26 3.83
N ASP A 131 22.12 -14.78 4.41
CA ASP A 131 22.17 -14.39 5.82
C ASP A 131 21.56 -13.00 5.95
N ILE A 132 20.36 -12.91 6.53
CA ILE A 132 19.60 -11.68 6.68
C ILE A 132 19.92 -10.94 8.00
N GLU A 133 20.63 -11.61 8.91
CA GLU A 133 20.99 -11.05 10.18
C GLU A 133 22.09 -9.98 10.04
N ASN A 134 22.33 -9.22 11.07
CA ASN A 134 23.44 -8.27 11.16
C ASN A 134 23.35 -6.99 10.31
N PHE A 135 22.18 -6.61 9.80
CA PHE A 135 22.01 -5.25 9.28
C PHE A 135 22.04 -4.23 10.42
N ILE A 136 22.76 -3.13 10.24
CA ILE A 136 22.86 -2.06 11.24
C ILE A 136 21.88 -0.96 10.86
N TRP A 137 20.80 -0.85 11.63
CA TRP A 137 19.79 0.19 11.47
C TRP A 137 20.20 1.53 12.10
N HIS A 138 19.80 2.64 11.46
CA HIS A 138 20.00 4.00 11.95
C HIS A 138 18.67 4.76 12.10
N ASP A 139 17.56 4.05 12.07
CA ASP A 139 16.20 4.57 12.08
C ASP A 139 15.53 4.53 13.48
N GLU A 140 16.28 4.34 14.55
CA GLU A 140 15.75 4.19 15.91
C GLU A 140 14.81 5.33 16.33
N GLY A 141 15.11 6.56 15.90
CA GLY A 141 14.28 7.74 16.16
C GLY A 141 12.93 7.65 15.50
N HIS A 142 12.88 7.22 14.22
CA HIS A 142 11.67 6.99 13.45
C HIS A 142 10.83 5.87 14.08
N MET A 143 11.45 4.73 14.39
CA MET A 143 10.77 3.58 14.97
C MET A 143 10.13 3.87 16.33
N LYS A 144 10.76 4.72 17.15
CA LYS A 144 10.18 5.18 18.43
C LYS A 144 9.01 6.14 18.25
N ALA A 145 9.05 6.98 17.19
CA ALA A 145 8.02 7.97 16.90
C ALA A 145 6.85 7.40 16.07
N ARG A 146 7.00 6.19 15.53
CA ARG A 146 6.02 5.55 14.65
C ARG A 146 4.66 5.41 15.31
N THR A 147 3.62 5.87 14.62
CA THR A 147 2.22 5.77 15.04
C THR A 147 1.34 5.35 13.87
N ARG A 148 0.06 5.07 14.13
CA ARG A 148 -0.92 4.78 13.08
C ARG A 148 -1.44 6.03 12.34
N ASN A 149 -0.91 7.20 12.64
CA ASN A 149 -1.12 8.46 11.92
C ASN A 149 -2.56 9.00 11.84
N PHE A 150 -3.46 8.64 12.77
CA PHE A 150 -4.86 9.08 12.70
C PHE A 150 -5.02 10.61 12.72
N ASP A 151 -4.27 11.31 13.56
CA ASP A 151 -4.39 12.76 13.80
C ASP A 151 -3.23 13.58 13.19
N VAL A 152 -2.40 12.97 12.35
CA VAL A 152 -1.29 13.64 11.67
C VAL A 152 -1.45 13.55 10.15
N PRO A 153 -0.85 14.47 9.37
CA PRO A 153 -0.97 14.42 7.93
C PRO A 153 -0.33 13.16 7.36
N MET A 154 -1.04 12.49 6.47
CA MET A 154 -0.52 11.36 5.71
C MET A 154 -0.87 11.52 4.24
N SER A 155 0.13 11.87 3.45
CA SER A 155 0.08 11.94 1.99
C SER A 155 1.02 10.89 1.42
N ILE A 156 0.45 9.92 0.72
CA ILE A 156 1.11 8.71 0.25
C ILE A 156 1.43 8.85 -1.25
N TYR A 157 2.65 8.55 -1.62
CA TYR A 157 3.08 8.38 -3.00
C TYR A 157 3.20 6.89 -3.31
N GLU A 158 2.23 6.33 -4.04
CA GLU A 158 2.25 4.93 -4.48
C GLU A 158 3.25 4.78 -5.62
N ILE A 159 4.14 3.80 -5.54
CA ILE A 159 5.27 3.66 -6.46
C ILE A 159 5.50 2.22 -6.92
N HIS A 160 5.69 2.04 -8.24
CA HIS A 160 6.27 0.86 -8.84
C HIS A 160 7.76 1.12 -9.11
N LEU A 161 8.65 0.48 -8.37
CA LEU A 161 10.08 0.78 -8.36
C LEU A 161 10.72 0.67 -9.74
N GLY A 162 10.33 -0.35 -10.53
CA GLY A 162 10.93 -0.65 -11.82
C GLY A 162 10.64 0.37 -12.93
N SER A 163 9.50 1.05 -12.87
CA SER A 163 9.07 1.97 -13.93
C SER A 163 9.10 3.44 -13.52
N TRP A 164 9.39 3.75 -12.25
CA TRP A 164 9.47 5.15 -11.81
C TRP A 164 10.54 5.94 -12.57
N LYS A 165 11.78 5.44 -12.62
CA LYS A 165 12.85 5.96 -13.47
C LYS A 165 13.09 5.08 -14.70
N GLY A 166 12.56 3.85 -14.70
CA GLY A 166 12.81 2.85 -15.71
C GLY A 166 14.23 2.27 -15.63
N GLN A 167 14.61 1.59 -16.69
CA GLN A 167 15.95 1.00 -16.78
C GLN A 167 16.98 2.07 -17.15
N VAL A 168 18.14 1.99 -16.51
CA VAL A 168 19.33 2.79 -16.83
C VAL A 168 20.42 1.84 -17.31
N ASP A 169 20.98 2.12 -18.48
CA ASP A 169 21.99 1.26 -19.12
C ASP A 169 21.56 -0.22 -19.27
N GLY A 170 20.25 -0.44 -19.51
CA GLY A 170 19.68 -1.77 -19.74
C GLY A 170 19.45 -2.60 -18.45
N ARG A 171 19.61 -2.03 -17.26
CA ARG A 171 19.30 -2.66 -15.98
C ARG A 171 18.34 -1.82 -15.14
N ASN A 172 17.61 -2.48 -14.26
CA ASN A 172 16.87 -1.77 -13.22
C ASN A 172 17.83 -1.06 -12.25
N LEU A 173 17.38 0.06 -11.69
CA LEU A 173 18.08 0.69 -10.57
C LEU A 173 17.99 -0.24 -9.35
N SER A 174 19.06 -0.27 -8.55
CA SER A 174 19.03 -0.93 -7.24
C SER A 174 18.15 -0.18 -6.25
N TYR A 175 17.73 -0.85 -5.17
CA TYR A 175 17.02 -0.20 -4.05
C TYR A 175 17.73 1.08 -3.58
N GLU A 176 19.06 1.03 -3.44
CA GLU A 176 19.87 2.15 -2.98
C GLU A 176 19.91 3.30 -3.99
N GLU A 177 20.09 2.98 -5.29
CA GLU A 177 20.05 3.98 -6.36
C GLU A 177 18.68 4.64 -6.49
N ILE A 178 17.58 3.87 -6.27
CA ILE A 178 16.23 4.44 -6.25
C ILE A 178 16.11 5.45 -5.11
N ALA A 179 16.63 5.16 -3.92
CA ALA A 179 16.59 6.07 -2.78
C ALA A 179 17.32 7.41 -3.09
N ASP A 180 18.42 7.37 -3.84
CA ASP A 180 19.17 8.58 -4.23
C ASP A 180 18.31 9.59 -5.01
N TYR A 181 17.42 9.10 -5.85
CA TYR A 181 16.52 9.95 -6.65
C TYR A 181 15.20 10.24 -5.95
N LEU A 182 14.65 9.25 -5.23
CA LEU A 182 13.29 9.31 -4.67
C LEU A 182 13.22 10.23 -3.45
N ILE A 183 14.20 10.16 -2.55
CA ILE A 183 14.21 10.97 -1.32
C ILE A 183 14.14 12.49 -1.62
N PRO A 184 15.00 13.04 -2.49
CA PRO A 184 14.89 14.45 -2.87
C PRO A 184 13.55 14.80 -3.52
N TYR A 185 13.04 13.89 -4.38
CA TYR A 185 11.77 14.09 -5.07
C TYR A 185 10.58 14.19 -4.11
N LEU A 186 10.48 13.25 -3.17
CA LEU A 186 9.40 13.24 -2.18
C LEU A 186 9.44 14.47 -1.28
N ARG A 187 10.64 14.89 -0.87
CA ARG A 187 10.84 16.11 -0.08
C ARG A 187 10.40 17.36 -0.83
N ASP A 188 10.79 17.48 -2.11
CA ASP A 188 10.39 18.61 -2.96
C ASP A 188 8.86 18.66 -3.17
N HIS A 189 8.19 17.50 -3.25
CA HIS A 189 6.75 17.42 -3.48
C HIS A 189 5.91 17.33 -2.20
N GLY A 190 6.53 17.34 -1.02
CA GLY A 190 5.84 17.38 0.28
C GLY A 190 5.06 16.10 0.62
N TYR A 191 5.41 14.94 0.06
CA TYR A 191 4.86 13.66 0.50
C TYR A 191 5.39 13.28 1.88
N THR A 192 4.63 12.49 2.61
CA THR A 192 5.02 12.01 3.96
C THR A 192 5.34 10.52 3.98
N HIS A 193 4.73 9.76 3.09
CA HIS A 193 4.86 8.32 2.98
C HIS A 193 5.01 7.88 1.54
N ILE A 194 5.60 6.70 1.36
CA ILE A 194 5.47 5.95 0.11
C ILE A 194 4.70 4.65 0.38
N GLU A 195 3.97 4.19 -0.64
CA GLU A 195 3.44 2.83 -0.70
C GLU A 195 4.09 2.12 -1.88
N ILE A 196 4.85 1.09 -1.58
CA ILE A 196 5.58 0.33 -2.61
C ILE A 196 4.68 -0.80 -3.09
N MET A 197 4.37 -0.82 -4.39
CA MET A 197 3.70 -1.96 -5.03
C MET A 197 4.48 -3.24 -4.76
N PRO A 198 3.86 -4.46 -4.88
CA PRO A 198 4.45 -5.68 -4.35
C PRO A 198 5.89 -5.92 -4.79
N ILE A 199 6.79 -6.13 -3.82
CA ILE A 199 8.23 -6.39 -4.01
C ILE A 199 8.65 -7.79 -3.55
N THR A 200 7.71 -8.68 -3.33
CA THR A 200 7.99 -10.11 -3.20
C THR A 200 8.39 -10.67 -4.55
N GLN A 201 9.24 -11.72 -4.57
CA GLN A 201 9.73 -12.29 -5.83
C GLN A 201 8.57 -12.77 -6.71
N TYR A 202 8.55 -12.35 -7.98
CA TYR A 202 7.54 -12.73 -8.97
C TYR A 202 8.14 -12.93 -10.36
N PRO A 203 7.57 -13.83 -11.21
CA PRO A 203 8.18 -14.21 -12.49
C PRO A 203 7.82 -13.27 -13.64
N HIS A 204 6.63 -12.66 -13.63
CA HIS A 204 6.03 -11.98 -14.78
C HIS A 204 5.82 -10.48 -14.51
N ASP A 205 6.48 -9.60 -15.29
CA ASP A 205 6.40 -8.14 -15.10
C ASP A 205 4.98 -7.60 -15.19
N GLY A 206 4.18 -8.10 -16.12
CA GLY A 206 2.79 -7.68 -16.31
C GLY A 206 1.86 -8.02 -15.16
N SER A 207 2.33 -8.77 -14.13
CA SER A 207 1.60 -8.94 -12.88
C SER A 207 1.86 -7.83 -11.85
N TRP A 208 2.84 -6.95 -12.12
CA TRP A 208 3.27 -5.86 -11.24
C TRP A 208 3.64 -6.30 -9.81
N GLY A 209 3.92 -7.59 -9.62
CA GLY A 209 4.22 -8.22 -8.35
C GLY A 209 3.02 -8.89 -7.66
N TYR A 210 1.80 -8.75 -8.18
CA TYR A 210 0.61 -9.36 -7.58
C TYR A 210 0.54 -10.88 -7.75
N GLN A 211 1.36 -11.49 -8.60
CA GLN A 211 1.48 -12.95 -8.75
C GLN A 211 2.85 -13.42 -8.24
N ALA A 212 3.00 -13.46 -6.92
CA ALA A 212 4.26 -13.82 -6.27
C ALA A 212 4.55 -15.33 -6.33
N THR A 213 5.85 -15.67 -6.41
CA THR A 213 6.38 -17.03 -6.26
C THR A 213 7.18 -17.21 -4.97
N GLY A 214 7.69 -16.12 -4.38
CA GLY A 214 8.49 -16.14 -3.15
C GLY A 214 8.02 -15.10 -2.13
N PHE A 215 7.18 -15.53 -1.18
CA PHE A 215 6.51 -14.65 -0.22
C PHE A 215 7.43 -14.02 0.84
N TYR A 216 8.62 -14.59 1.06
CA TYR A 216 9.64 -14.08 1.97
C TYR A 216 10.87 -13.56 1.22
N SER A 217 10.90 -13.73 -0.10
CA SER A 217 12.00 -13.30 -0.93
C SER A 217 11.73 -11.91 -1.49
N VAL A 218 12.66 -10.97 -1.26
CA VAL A 218 12.58 -9.65 -1.89
C VAL A 218 12.85 -9.76 -3.39
N ASP A 219 12.26 -8.87 -4.16
CA ASP A 219 12.41 -8.87 -5.62
C ASP A 219 13.86 -8.65 -6.03
N SER A 220 14.46 -9.69 -6.60
CA SER A 220 15.85 -9.70 -7.04
C SER A 220 16.16 -8.76 -8.21
N ARG A 221 15.14 -8.16 -8.85
CA ARG A 221 15.30 -7.14 -9.90
C ARG A 221 16.03 -5.90 -9.40
N TYR A 222 15.83 -5.56 -8.14
CA TYR A 222 16.31 -4.32 -7.53
C TYR A 222 17.44 -4.54 -6.53
N GLY A 223 17.81 -5.78 -6.26
CA GLY A 223 18.91 -6.11 -5.35
C GLY A 223 18.61 -7.24 -4.37
N ASN A 224 19.27 -7.21 -3.24
CA ASN A 224 19.19 -8.21 -2.19
C ASN A 224 18.48 -7.65 -0.93
N PRO A 225 18.18 -8.49 0.08
CA PRO A 225 17.51 -8.05 1.30
C PRO A 225 18.21 -6.91 2.05
N MET A 226 19.54 -6.91 2.14
CA MET A 226 20.30 -5.83 2.81
C MET A 226 20.16 -4.50 2.10
N GLN A 227 20.05 -4.51 0.77
CA GLN A 227 19.86 -3.28 -0.02
C GLN A 227 18.44 -2.72 0.16
N LEU A 228 17.42 -3.58 0.32
CA LEU A 228 16.09 -3.12 0.68
C LEU A 228 16.06 -2.54 2.10
N MET A 229 16.75 -3.17 3.06
CA MET A 229 16.91 -2.61 4.41
C MET A 229 17.59 -1.23 4.38
N SER A 230 18.65 -1.09 3.59
CA SER A 230 19.36 0.19 3.38
C SER A 230 18.43 1.26 2.78
N PHE A 231 17.60 0.88 1.81
CA PHE A 231 16.60 1.77 1.22
C PHE A 231 15.64 2.30 2.30
N ILE A 232 15.05 1.42 3.11
CA ILE A 232 14.07 1.78 4.13
C ILE A 232 14.73 2.60 5.24
N ASP A 233 15.91 2.20 5.71
CA ASP A 233 16.68 2.95 6.72
C ASP A 233 16.92 4.40 6.28
N ARG A 234 17.28 4.61 5.01
CA ARG A 234 17.47 5.93 4.42
C ARG A 234 16.17 6.73 4.28
N MET A 235 15.06 6.06 3.94
CA MET A 235 13.74 6.69 3.91
C MET A 235 13.34 7.19 5.30
N HIS A 236 13.50 6.37 6.34
CA HIS A 236 13.23 6.73 7.73
C HIS A 236 14.11 7.88 8.23
N GLN A 237 15.42 7.86 7.93
CA GLN A 237 16.33 8.96 8.27
C GLN A 237 15.94 10.26 7.56
N ALA A 238 15.32 10.17 6.39
CA ALA A 238 14.80 11.33 5.66
C ALA A 238 13.41 11.79 6.14
N GLY A 239 12.77 11.07 7.07
CA GLY A 239 11.49 11.38 7.68
C GLY A 239 10.27 10.84 6.92
N PHE A 240 10.46 9.87 6.01
CA PHE A 240 9.36 9.24 5.26
C PHE A 240 8.97 7.90 5.84
N GLY A 241 7.66 7.67 5.98
CA GLY A 241 7.12 6.34 6.27
C GLY A 241 7.08 5.48 5.00
N VAL A 242 7.21 4.16 5.18
CA VAL A 242 7.23 3.19 4.08
C VAL A 242 6.16 2.12 4.30
N ILE A 243 5.22 2.02 3.37
CA ILE A 243 4.13 1.04 3.37
C ILE A 243 4.43 -0.01 2.30
N LEU A 244 4.20 -1.28 2.62
CA LEU A 244 4.32 -2.38 1.67
C LEU A 244 2.93 -2.83 1.20
N ASP A 245 2.74 -2.90 -0.10
CA ASP A 245 1.62 -3.62 -0.69
C ASP A 245 1.91 -5.13 -0.69
N TYR A 246 1.08 -5.91 0.00
CA TYR A 246 1.35 -7.32 0.23
C TYR A 246 0.12 -8.19 -0.10
N VAL A 247 0.34 -9.18 -0.98
CA VAL A 247 -0.72 -10.04 -1.51
C VAL A 247 -0.97 -11.23 -0.59
N LEU A 248 -2.18 -11.35 -0.06
CA LEU A 248 -2.59 -12.44 0.84
C LEU A 248 -3.69 -13.34 0.26
N VAL A 249 -4.16 -13.05 -0.95
CA VAL A 249 -5.30 -13.74 -1.57
C VAL A 249 -4.86 -14.90 -2.43
N HIS A 250 -3.84 -14.70 -3.26
CA HIS A 250 -3.45 -15.63 -4.32
C HIS A 250 -1.93 -15.63 -4.55
N PHE A 251 -1.47 -16.52 -5.42
CA PHE A 251 -0.07 -16.66 -5.79
C PHE A 251 0.08 -17.10 -7.26
N ALA A 252 1.31 -17.09 -7.78
CA ALA A 252 1.60 -17.51 -9.15
C ALA A 252 1.42 -19.02 -9.35
N SER A 253 0.92 -19.42 -10.52
CA SER A 253 0.69 -20.83 -10.89
C SER A 253 1.95 -21.57 -11.38
N ASP A 254 3.13 -21.02 -11.15
CA ASP A 254 4.41 -21.61 -11.58
C ASP A 254 4.72 -22.88 -10.79
N SER A 255 4.96 -23.98 -11.51
CA SER A 255 5.10 -25.34 -10.94
C SER A 255 6.28 -25.51 -9.99
N TYR A 256 7.30 -24.65 -10.08
CA TYR A 256 8.43 -24.67 -9.17
C TYR A 256 8.16 -24.01 -7.82
N ALA A 257 7.05 -23.26 -7.69
CA ALA A 257 6.65 -22.51 -6.50
C ALA A 257 5.60 -23.27 -5.67
N LEU A 258 4.58 -22.56 -5.15
CA LEU A 258 3.66 -23.07 -4.13
C LEU A 258 2.58 -24.01 -4.66
N ILE A 259 2.18 -23.90 -5.94
CA ILE A 259 1.08 -24.68 -6.47
C ILE A 259 1.34 -26.18 -6.34
N GLU A 260 0.37 -26.92 -5.80
CA GLU A 260 0.46 -28.37 -5.56
C GLU A 260 1.82 -28.79 -4.95
N PHE A 261 2.24 -28.07 -3.88
CA PHE A 261 3.62 -28.05 -3.40
C PHE A 261 4.18 -29.44 -3.14
N ASP A 262 3.49 -30.30 -2.38
CA ASP A 262 3.89 -31.68 -2.09
C ASP A 262 3.11 -32.73 -2.93
N GLY A 263 2.49 -32.27 -4.02
CA GLY A 263 1.58 -33.06 -4.87
C GLY A 263 0.14 -33.02 -4.39
N THR A 264 -0.13 -32.31 -3.31
CA THR A 264 -1.48 -31.98 -2.86
C THR A 264 -1.71 -30.48 -2.93
N ARG A 265 -2.95 -30.06 -2.85
CA ARG A 265 -3.30 -28.63 -2.72
C ARG A 265 -3.01 -28.15 -1.31
N MET A 266 -1.74 -28.07 -0.98
CA MET A 266 -1.27 -27.75 0.36
C MET A 266 -1.61 -26.30 0.76
N TYR A 267 -1.41 -25.36 -0.14
CA TYR A 267 -1.64 -23.93 0.08
C TYR A 267 -3.00 -23.46 -0.44
N GLU A 268 -3.47 -24.01 -1.54
CA GLU A 268 -4.67 -23.59 -2.24
C GLU A 268 -5.92 -24.36 -1.83
N TYR A 269 -7.10 -23.80 -2.14
CA TYR A 269 -8.37 -24.50 -1.96
C TYR A 269 -8.46 -25.77 -2.80
N ALA A 270 -8.96 -26.85 -2.18
CA ALA A 270 -9.04 -28.17 -2.81
C ALA A 270 -10.34 -28.42 -3.58
N ASP A 271 -11.37 -27.59 -3.40
CA ASP A 271 -12.75 -27.83 -3.86
C ASP A 271 -12.95 -27.65 -5.38
N GLY A 272 -11.93 -27.23 -6.12
CA GLY A 272 -11.98 -26.98 -7.57
C GLY A 272 -12.69 -25.67 -7.94
N LYS A 273 -13.76 -25.30 -7.22
CA LYS A 273 -14.54 -24.10 -7.50
C LYS A 273 -13.82 -22.82 -7.04
N ASN A 274 -13.17 -22.87 -5.88
CA ASN A 274 -12.47 -21.74 -5.28
C ASN A 274 -10.94 -21.86 -5.41
N THR A 275 -10.43 -22.84 -6.16
CA THR A 275 -8.99 -23.05 -6.34
C THR A 275 -8.35 -21.88 -7.06
N PHE A 276 -9.00 -21.34 -8.08
CA PHE A 276 -8.49 -20.22 -8.89
C PHE A 276 -9.38 -19.01 -8.75
N SER A 277 -8.74 -17.84 -8.64
CA SER A 277 -9.40 -16.55 -8.63
C SER A 277 -9.95 -16.20 -10.03
N GLN A 278 -10.73 -15.11 -10.10
CA GLN A 278 -11.19 -14.53 -11.35
C GLN A 278 -10.04 -14.09 -12.29
N TRP A 279 -8.82 -13.92 -11.76
CA TRP A 279 -7.61 -13.59 -12.51
C TRP A 279 -6.81 -14.84 -12.94
N GLY A 280 -7.33 -16.06 -12.68
CA GLY A 280 -6.69 -17.33 -13.03
C GLY A 280 -5.52 -17.74 -12.12
N SER A 281 -5.30 -17.07 -11.00
CA SER A 281 -4.26 -17.38 -10.01
C SER A 281 -4.81 -18.30 -8.91
N PRO A 282 -4.02 -19.28 -8.42
CA PRO A 282 -4.42 -20.11 -7.29
C PRO A 282 -4.67 -19.28 -6.05
N GLN A 283 -5.77 -19.53 -5.33
CA GLN A 283 -6.15 -18.83 -4.11
C GLN A 283 -5.67 -19.59 -2.86
N PHE A 284 -5.12 -18.86 -1.89
CA PHE A 284 -4.78 -19.43 -0.59
C PHE A 284 -6.03 -19.92 0.15
N ASP A 285 -5.98 -21.15 0.65
CA ASP A 285 -7.00 -21.70 1.53
C ASP A 285 -6.86 -21.13 2.95
N LEU A 286 -7.53 -20.00 3.18
CA LEU A 286 -7.51 -19.29 4.45
C LEU A 286 -8.25 -20.04 5.58
N GLY A 287 -8.85 -21.19 5.28
CA GLY A 287 -9.38 -22.12 6.28
C GLY A 287 -8.31 -23.02 6.90
N LYS A 288 -7.14 -23.19 6.24
CA LYS A 288 -6.05 -24.04 6.71
C LYS A 288 -5.13 -23.31 7.69
N ASP A 289 -4.94 -23.85 8.87
CA ASP A 289 -4.11 -23.26 9.91
C ASP A 289 -2.63 -23.05 9.51
N PRO A 290 -1.94 -24.02 8.85
CA PRO A 290 -0.58 -23.77 8.37
C PRO A 290 -0.48 -22.65 7.34
N VAL A 291 -1.50 -22.49 6.47
CA VAL A 291 -1.55 -21.40 5.47
C VAL A 291 -1.72 -20.05 6.16
N ARG A 292 -2.59 -19.96 7.16
CA ARG A 292 -2.74 -18.75 8.00
C ARG A 292 -1.41 -18.37 8.64
N SER A 293 -0.72 -19.33 9.26
CA SER A 293 0.59 -19.09 9.87
C SER A 293 1.64 -18.67 8.85
N PHE A 294 1.66 -19.28 7.67
CA PHE A 294 2.55 -18.90 6.57
C PHE A 294 2.35 -17.43 6.19
N LEU A 295 1.12 -17.01 5.95
CA LEU A 295 0.82 -15.65 5.51
C LEU A 295 1.03 -14.60 6.64
N MET A 296 0.59 -14.88 7.87
CA MET A 296 0.80 -13.98 9.01
C MET A 296 2.29 -13.80 9.31
N SER A 297 3.06 -14.88 9.21
CA SER A 297 4.51 -14.83 9.40
C SER A 297 5.20 -14.03 8.28
N GLY A 298 4.68 -14.07 7.04
CA GLY A 298 5.18 -13.25 5.93
C GLY A 298 5.00 -11.76 6.19
N VAL A 299 3.81 -11.36 6.66
CA VAL A 299 3.57 -9.97 7.09
C VAL A 299 4.54 -9.56 8.21
N ASN A 300 4.64 -10.38 9.25
CA ASN A 300 5.54 -10.06 10.37
C ASN A 300 7.03 -10.05 9.97
N TYR A 301 7.43 -10.86 9.00
CA TYR A 301 8.80 -10.88 8.48
C TYR A 301 9.21 -9.51 7.91
N PHE A 302 8.36 -8.89 7.10
CA PHE A 302 8.63 -7.56 6.56
C PHE A 302 8.60 -6.47 7.63
N LEU A 303 7.80 -6.63 8.66
CA LEU A 303 7.77 -5.69 9.79
C LEU A 303 8.98 -5.84 10.72
N ASP A 304 9.39 -7.08 11.03
CA ASP A 304 10.51 -7.38 11.96
C ASP A 304 11.87 -7.09 11.33
N TYR A 305 12.09 -7.49 10.07
CA TYR A 305 13.40 -7.37 9.42
C TYR A 305 13.57 -6.12 8.57
N PHE A 306 12.48 -5.56 8.03
CA PHE A 306 12.59 -4.42 7.11
C PHE A 306 11.97 -3.14 7.67
N HIS A 307 11.39 -3.16 8.86
CA HIS A 307 10.85 -2.00 9.55
C HIS A 307 9.73 -1.24 8.80
N PHE A 308 8.99 -1.88 7.89
CA PHE A 308 7.87 -1.21 7.23
C PHE A 308 6.89 -0.59 8.25
N ASP A 309 6.37 0.60 7.94
CA ASP A 309 5.44 1.35 8.79
C ASP A 309 3.99 0.92 8.63
N GLY A 310 3.70 0.25 7.54
CA GLY A 310 2.36 -0.26 7.25
C GLY A 310 2.36 -1.36 6.21
N ILE A 311 1.25 -2.10 6.20
CA ILE A 311 0.94 -3.12 5.19
C ILE A 311 -0.39 -2.77 4.56
N ARG A 312 -0.40 -2.57 3.26
CA ARG A 312 -1.62 -2.57 2.44
C ARG A 312 -1.92 -4.00 2.05
N VAL A 313 -3.08 -4.48 2.41
CA VAL A 313 -3.57 -5.81 2.04
C VAL A 313 -4.39 -5.70 0.77
N ASP A 314 -3.89 -6.35 -0.28
CA ASP A 314 -4.53 -6.41 -1.59
C ASP A 314 -5.82 -7.21 -1.57
N ALA A 315 -6.82 -6.77 -2.35
CA ALA A 315 -8.06 -7.48 -2.66
C ALA A 315 -8.76 -8.09 -1.42
N VAL A 316 -8.90 -7.31 -0.34
CA VAL A 316 -9.55 -7.77 0.91
C VAL A 316 -10.98 -8.25 0.64
N SER A 317 -11.68 -7.70 -0.34
CA SER A 317 -12.99 -8.20 -0.80
C SER A 317 -12.96 -9.70 -1.11
N ASN A 318 -11.89 -10.21 -1.74
CA ASN A 318 -11.72 -11.63 -2.07
C ASN A 318 -11.33 -12.50 -0.86
N ILE A 319 -10.87 -11.89 0.22
CA ILE A 319 -10.67 -12.55 1.51
C ILE A 319 -12.00 -12.69 2.25
N LEU A 320 -12.84 -11.66 2.22
CA LEU A 320 -14.10 -11.58 2.98
C LEU A 320 -15.24 -12.36 2.32
N TYR A 321 -15.29 -12.33 1.00
CA TYR A 321 -16.33 -13.00 0.20
C TYR A 321 -15.70 -13.93 -0.83
N TRP A 322 -16.43 -14.98 -1.19
CA TRP A 322 -16.00 -15.86 -2.27
C TRP A 322 -15.92 -15.07 -3.59
N ASP A 323 -14.72 -15.04 -4.22
CA ASP A 323 -14.37 -14.25 -5.41
C ASP A 323 -14.69 -12.73 -5.30
N GLY A 324 -14.70 -12.19 -4.08
CA GLY A 324 -15.02 -10.78 -3.86
C GLY A 324 -16.49 -10.40 -4.06
N ASP A 325 -17.37 -11.38 -4.25
CA ASP A 325 -18.79 -11.20 -4.53
C ASP A 325 -19.63 -11.53 -3.29
N SER A 326 -20.23 -10.51 -2.67
CA SER A 326 -21.08 -10.66 -1.49
C SER A 326 -22.28 -11.58 -1.71
N SER A 327 -22.78 -11.72 -2.95
CA SER A 327 -23.89 -12.62 -3.28
C SER A 327 -23.49 -14.11 -3.15
N ARG A 328 -22.18 -14.43 -3.17
CA ARG A 328 -21.65 -15.78 -3.00
C ARG A 328 -21.45 -16.17 -1.52
N GLY A 329 -21.69 -15.23 -0.62
CA GLY A 329 -21.59 -15.40 0.83
C GLY A 329 -20.19 -15.18 1.39
N ASP A 330 -20.14 -15.10 2.72
CA ASP A 330 -18.91 -14.82 3.46
C ASP A 330 -17.93 -16.00 3.40
N ASN A 331 -16.65 -15.70 3.18
CA ASN A 331 -15.56 -16.63 3.43
C ASN A 331 -15.15 -16.54 4.92
N LEU A 332 -15.81 -17.35 5.74
CA LEU A 332 -15.58 -17.34 7.19
C LEU A 332 -14.10 -17.64 7.56
N GLY A 333 -13.43 -18.47 6.76
CA GLY A 333 -11.99 -18.74 6.91
C GLY A 333 -11.14 -17.49 6.72
N GLY A 334 -11.49 -16.68 5.72
CA GLY A 334 -10.84 -15.41 5.43
C GLY A 334 -11.13 -14.34 6.48
N VAL A 335 -12.38 -14.21 6.91
CA VAL A 335 -12.77 -13.28 8.00
C VAL A 335 -11.98 -13.57 9.28
N GLU A 336 -11.91 -14.84 9.68
CA GLU A 336 -11.15 -15.27 10.86
C GLU A 336 -9.65 -15.02 10.69
N PHE A 337 -9.11 -15.29 9.50
CA PHE A 337 -7.71 -15.01 9.19
C PHE A 337 -7.37 -13.53 9.35
N ILE A 338 -8.17 -12.61 8.79
CA ILE A 338 -7.93 -11.15 8.91
C ILE A 338 -7.98 -10.70 10.36
N LYS A 339 -8.98 -11.12 11.13
CA LYS A 339 -9.06 -10.78 12.56
C LYS A 339 -7.83 -11.24 13.34
N ARG A 340 -7.38 -12.45 13.06
CA ARG A 340 -6.19 -13.03 13.70
C ARG A 340 -4.92 -12.30 13.29
N LEU A 341 -4.76 -11.99 11.99
CA LEU A 341 -3.65 -11.21 11.46
C LEU A 341 -3.56 -9.84 12.14
N ASN A 342 -4.62 -9.03 12.04
CA ASN A 342 -4.62 -7.67 12.57
C ASN A 342 -4.38 -7.64 14.09
N GLY A 343 -5.03 -8.57 14.82
CA GLY A 343 -4.85 -8.67 16.27
C GLY A 343 -3.41 -8.99 16.68
N LYS A 344 -2.77 -9.94 15.99
CA LYS A 344 -1.39 -10.31 16.29
C LYS A 344 -0.38 -9.24 15.89
N ILE A 345 -0.59 -8.62 14.72
CA ILE A 345 0.29 -7.55 14.24
C ILE A 345 0.20 -6.33 15.16
N HIS A 346 -0.98 -5.85 15.51
CA HIS A 346 -1.12 -4.72 16.43
C HIS A 346 -0.59 -4.99 17.83
N HIS A 347 -0.71 -6.23 18.32
CA HIS A 347 -0.13 -6.62 19.60
C HIS A 347 1.41 -6.54 19.57
N ARG A 348 2.03 -6.98 18.47
CA ARG A 348 3.48 -7.03 18.33
C ARG A 348 4.07 -5.68 17.89
N HIS A 349 3.37 -4.96 17.01
CA HIS A 349 3.78 -3.70 16.39
C HIS A 349 2.68 -2.63 16.55
N PRO A 350 2.50 -2.03 17.74
CA PRO A 350 1.37 -1.15 18.03
C PRO A 350 1.28 0.10 17.14
N GLY A 351 2.41 0.55 16.56
CA GLY A 351 2.48 1.72 15.69
C GLY A 351 2.37 1.42 14.20
N VAL A 352 2.24 0.14 13.79
CA VAL A 352 2.11 -0.25 12.39
C VAL A 352 0.69 -0.04 11.90
N MET A 353 0.55 0.43 10.66
CA MET A 353 -0.74 0.60 9.98
C MET A 353 -1.11 -0.66 9.19
N MET A 354 -2.34 -1.15 9.37
CA MET A 354 -2.94 -2.17 8.53
C MET A 354 -4.00 -1.52 7.64
N ILE A 355 -3.82 -1.56 6.33
CA ILE A 355 -4.63 -0.85 5.34
C ILE A 355 -5.34 -1.86 4.45
N ALA A 356 -6.67 -1.74 4.32
CA ALA A 356 -7.47 -2.63 3.48
C ALA A 356 -7.77 -2.00 2.12
N GLU A 357 -7.45 -2.69 1.04
CA GLU A 357 -8.09 -2.43 -0.25
C GLU A 357 -9.36 -3.29 -0.33
N ASP A 358 -10.50 -2.66 -0.09
CA ASP A 358 -11.80 -3.33 -0.12
C ASP A 358 -12.85 -2.45 -0.80
N SER A 359 -13.39 -2.96 -1.90
CA SER A 359 -14.42 -2.28 -2.70
C SER A 359 -15.86 -2.59 -2.24
N THR A 360 -16.04 -3.40 -1.20
CA THR A 360 -17.36 -3.85 -0.76
C THR A 360 -17.95 -2.97 0.36
N ALA A 361 -19.23 -3.18 0.63
CA ALA A 361 -19.93 -2.58 1.74
C ALA A 361 -19.82 -3.40 3.05
N TYR A 362 -18.79 -4.23 3.20
CA TYR A 362 -18.56 -4.98 4.44
C TYR A 362 -18.39 -4.00 5.61
N ALA A 363 -19.21 -4.15 6.63
CA ALA A 363 -19.26 -3.19 7.73
C ALA A 363 -18.20 -3.44 8.79
N GLY A 364 -17.54 -2.37 9.26
CA GLY A 364 -16.59 -2.43 10.36
C GLY A 364 -15.22 -2.97 9.96
N VAL A 365 -14.79 -2.74 8.73
CA VAL A 365 -13.43 -3.08 8.27
C VAL A 365 -12.38 -2.43 9.17
N THR A 366 -12.56 -1.13 9.49
CA THR A 366 -11.64 -0.38 10.35
C THR A 366 -12.10 -0.31 11.83
N ARG A 367 -13.19 -0.98 12.16
CA ARG A 367 -13.63 -1.08 13.56
C ARG A 367 -12.70 -2.01 14.34
N ALA A 368 -12.41 -1.65 15.58
CA ALA A 368 -11.57 -2.45 16.46
C ALA A 368 -12.16 -3.87 16.71
N LEU A 369 -11.26 -4.84 16.91
CA LEU A 369 -11.63 -6.25 17.10
C LEU A 369 -12.56 -6.46 18.30
N GLU A 370 -12.31 -5.76 19.42
CA GLU A 370 -13.14 -5.80 20.63
C GLU A 370 -14.56 -5.27 20.42
N HIS A 371 -14.79 -4.51 19.36
CA HIS A 371 -16.11 -4.03 18.94
C HIS A 371 -16.69 -4.83 17.75
N GLY A 372 -16.12 -6.00 17.48
CA GLY A 372 -16.59 -6.92 16.45
C GLY A 372 -16.15 -6.59 15.02
N GLY A 373 -15.23 -5.63 14.83
CA GLY A 373 -14.67 -5.27 13.54
C GLY A 373 -13.58 -6.21 13.05
N LEU A 374 -12.94 -5.85 11.93
CA LEU A 374 -11.82 -6.58 11.33
C LEU A 374 -10.46 -6.09 11.82
N GLY A 375 -10.38 -4.90 12.45
CA GLY A 375 -9.18 -4.35 13.07
C GLY A 375 -8.17 -3.74 12.10
N PHE A 376 -8.55 -3.41 10.87
CA PHE A 376 -7.72 -2.54 10.02
C PHE A 376 -7.70 -1.11 10.58
N ASP A 377 -6.66 -0.36 10.26
CA ASP A 377 -6.56 1.06 10.62
C ASP A 377 -7.21 1.94 9.56
N TYR A 378 -7.05 1.58 8.29
CA TYR A 378 -7.57 2.33 7.16
C TYR A 378 -8.21 1.41 6.12
N LYS A 379 -9.12 2.00 5.35
CA LYS A 379 -9.74 1.38 4.18
C LYS A 379 -9.67 2.35 3.00
N TRP A 380 -9.32 1.87 1.80
CA TRP A 380 -9.42 2.65 0.58
C TRP A 380 -10.89 3.02 0.30
N ASP A 381 -11.18 4.29 0.05
CA ASP A 381 -12.52 4.74 -0.37
C ASP A 381 -12.69 4.60 -1.88
N MET A 382 -12.94 3.38 -2.32
CA MET A 382 -13.20 3.08 -3.73
C MET A 382 -14.52 3.72 -4.20
N GLY A 383 -15.49 3.92 -3.31
CA GLY A 383 -16.75 4.62 -3.59
C GLY A 383 -16.53 6.07 -3.93
N TRP A 384 -15.79 6.81 -3.08
CA TRP A 384 -15.39 8.19 -3.34
C TRP A 384 -14.63 8.31 -4.66
N MET A 385 -13.65 7.45 -4.89
CA MET A 385 -12.82 7.48 -6.10
C MET A 385 -13.68 7.31 -7.36
N ASN A 386 -14.52 6.26 -7.43
CA ASN A 386 -15.36 5.97 -8.58
C ASN A 386 -16.37 7.08 -8.86
N ASP A 387 -17.10 7.54 -7.84
CA ASP A 387 -18.12 8.58 -8.00
C ASP A 387 -17.51 9.93 -8.35
N THR A 388 -16.38 10.28 -7.75
CA THR A 388 -15.64 11.51 -8.05
C THR A 388 -15.15 11.51 -9.49
N LEU A 389 -14.43 10.50 -9.94
CA LEU A 389 -13.93 10.43 -11.32
C LEU A 389 -15.07 10.43 -12.35
N LYS A 390 -16.15 9.74 -12.05
CA LYS A 390 -17.35 9.75 -12.91
C LYS A 390 -18.02 11.13 -12.97
N TYR A 391 -18.07 11.86 -11.86
CA TYR A 391 -18.61 13.22 -11.84
C TYR A 391 -17.74 14.18 -12.65
N TYR A 392 -16.41 14.12 -12.51
CA TYR A 392 -15.49 15.00 -13.23
C TYR A 392 -15.48 14.73 -14.74
N SER A 393 -15.83 13.52 -15.17
CA SER A 393 -15.92 13.16 -16.60
C SER A 393 -17.17 13.71 -17.31
N LYS A 394 -18.15 14.22 -16.55
CA LYS A 394 -19.42 14.70 -17.12
C LYS A 394 -19.30 16.11 -17.70
N ASP A 395 -20.00 16.32 -18.82
CA ASP A 395 -20.25 17.66 -19.33
C ASP A 395 -20.92 18.51 -18.24
N PRO A 396 -20.46 19.75 -18.01
CA PRO A 396 -21.02 20.63 -16.99
C PRO A 396 -22.53 20.82 -17.04
N ILE A 397 -23.14 20.79 -18.24
CA ILE A 397 -24.61 20.90 -18.38
C ILE A 397 -25.38 19.75 -17.73
N TYR A 398 -24.73 18.57 -17.55
CA TYR A 398 -25.33 17.40 -16.90
C TYR A 398 -24.93 17.23 -15.43
N LYS A 399 -23.96 18.00 -14.93
CA LYS A 399 -23.45 17.84 -13.54
C LYS A 399 -24.53 18.04 -12.49
N LYS A 400 -25.51 18.91 -12.77
CA LYS A 400 -26.67 19.12 -11.88
C LYS A 400 -27.46 17.83 -11.58
N TYR A 401 -27.49 16.88 -12.51
CA TYR A 401 -28.19 15.60 -12.34
C TYR A 401 -27.34 14.55 -11.63
N GLU A 402 -26.05 14.81 -11.48
CA GLU A 402 -25.06 13.90 -10.89
C GLU A 402 -24.45 14.50 -9.58
N HIS A 403 -24.97 15.64 -9.12
CA HIS A 403 -24.42 16.39 -7.99
C HIS A 403 -24.26 15.54 -6.72
N GLY A 404 -25.18 14.60 -6.49
CA GLY A 404 -25.09 13.63 -5.41
C GLY A 404 -23.83 12.78 -5.41
N LYS A 405 -23.18 12.55 -6.57
CA LYS A 405 -21.93 11.77 -6.63
C LYS A 405 -20.78 12.45 -5.91
N ILE A 406 -20.76 13.77 -5.89
CA ILE A 406 -19.68 14.52 -5.22
C ILE A 406 -19.99 14.74 -3.73
N THR A 407 -21.26 14.74 -3.34
CA THR A 407 -21.68 15.02 -1.96
C THR A 407 -21.99 13.77 -1.14
N PHE A 408 -22.30 12.64 -1.80
CA PHE A 408 -22.74 11.40 -1.14
C PHE A 408 -21.65 10.76 -0.28
N SER A 409 -20.38 10.90 -0.63
CA SER A 409 -19.27 10.33 0.15
C SER A 409 -19.32 10.77 1.61
N MET A 410 -19.72 12.02 1.89
CA MET A 410 -19.84 12.53 3.26
C MET A 410 -20.96 11.88 4.06
N ALA A 411 -21.93 11.22 3.42
CA ALA A 411 -23.00 10.50 4.12
C ALA A 411 -22.51 9.21 4.81
N TYR A 412 -21.43 8.62 4.28
CA TYR A 412 -20.86 7.37 4.82
C TYR A 412 -19.43 7.51 5.33
N PHE A 413 -18.72 8.61 4.99
CA PHE A 413 -17.30 8.77 5.27
C PHE A 413 -16.90 8.43 6.72
N PHE A 414 -17.72 8.85 7.69
CA PHE A 414 -17.43 8.62 9.11
C PHE A 414 -17.80 7.21 9.60
N SER A 415 -18.19 6.29 8.72
CA SER A 415 -18.44 4.89 9.08
C SER A 415 -17.17 4.04 9.18
N GLU A 416 -16.11 4.45 8.48
CA GLU A 416 -14.80 3.81 8.44
C GLU A 416 -13.70 4.89 8.44
N ASN A 417 -12.46 4.50 8.69
CA ASN A 417 -11.30 5.38 8.53
C ASN A 417 -10.81 5.32 7.08
N PHE A 418 -11.38 6.14 6.22
CA PHE A 418 -11.10 6.09 4.80
C PHE A 418 -9.80 6.79 4.40
N LEU A 419 -9.14 6.22 3.38
CA LEU A 419 -8.04 6.78 2.62
C LEU A 419 -8.52 7.01 1.19
N LEU A 420 -8.18 8.15 0.60
CA LEU A 420 -8.67 8.60 -0.71
C LEU A 420 -7.69 8.21 -1.82
N PRO A 421 -7.87 7.06 -2.50
CA PRO A 421 -6.93 6.58 -3.49
C PRO A 421 -7.16 7.20 -4.87
N LEU A 422 -6.09 7.65 -5.51
CA LEU A 422 -5.97 7.77 -6.95
C LEU A 422 -4.82 6.86 -7.38
N SER A 423 -5.07 5.55 -7.35
CA SER A 423 -4.08 4.48 -7.43
C SER A 423 -3.70 4.09 -8.85
N HIS A 424 -2.75 3.15 -8.95
CA HIS A 424 -2.29 2.58 -10.22
C HIS A 424 -3.42 1.95 -11.04
N ASP A 425 -4.40 1.32 -10.40
CA ASP A 425 -5.53 0.65 -11.06
C ASP A 425 -6.38 1.59 -11.92
N GLU A 426 -6.36 2.89 -11.61
CA GLU A 426 -7.17 3.86 -12.34
C GLU A 426 -6.51 4.39 -13.61
N VAL A 427 -5.26 4.06 -13.86
CA VAL A 427 -4.47 4.64 -14.97
C VAL A 427 -3.92 3.59 -15.94
N VAL A 428 -4.58 2.43 -16.01
CA VAL A 428 -4.16 1.26 -16.80
C VAL A 428 -5.34 0.60 -17.51
N HIS A 429 -5.06 -0.33 -18.41
CA HIS A 429 -6.02 -1.23 -19.05
C HIS A 429 -7.14 -0.55 -19.84
N GLY A 430 -6.84 0.58 -20.49
CA GLY A 430 -7.81 1.32 -21.29
C GLY A 430 -8.80 2.17 -20.46
N LYS A 431 -8.55 2.31 -19.14
CA LYS A 431 -9.34 3.20 -18.29
C LYS A 431 -9.03 4.69 -18.53
N GLY A 432 -7.90 4.99 -19.21
CA GLY A 432 -7.34 6.34 -19.37
C GLY A 432 -6.67 6.85 -18.10
N THR A 433 -5.87 7.90 -18.21
CA THR A 433 -5.22 8.55 -17.06
C THR A 433 -6.19 9.47 -16.32
N ILE A 434 -5.77 10.00 -15.15
CA ILE A 434 -6.61 10.92 -14.38
C ILE A 434 -7.01 12.15 -15.22
N ILE A 435 -6.07 12.75 -15.95
CA ILE A 435 -6.41 13.90 -16.83
C ILE A 435 -7.30 13.49 -18.01
N ASN A 436 -7.16 12.27 -18.54
CA ASN A 436 -8.03 11.79 -19.62
C ASN A 436 -9.49 11.67 -19.18
N LYS A 437 -9.72 11.37 -17.91
CA LYS A 437 -11.06 11.28 -17.32
C LYS A 437 -11.72 12.64 -17.12
N MET A 438 -10.97 13.74 -17.17
CA MET A 438 -11.55 15.09 -17.08
C MET A 438 -12.31 15.43 -18.37
N TRP A 439 -13.46 16.09 -18.24
CA TRP A 439 -14.24 16.58 -19.35
C TRP A 439 -13.57 17.77 -20.05
N GLY A 440 -13.88 17.97 -21.34
CA GLY A 440 -13.53 19.18 -22.09
C GLY A 440 -12.27 19.07 -22.94
N ASP A 441 -11.84 20.21 -23.45
CA ASP A 441 -10.60 20.38 -24.20
C ASP A 441 -9.37 20.40 -23.26
N TYR A 442 -8.21 20.61 -23.84
CA TYR A 442 -6.94 20.59 -23.11
C TYR A 442 -6.92 21.55 -21.90
N ASP A 443 -7.41 22.79 -22.08
CA ASP A 443 -7.38 23.81 -21.03
C ASP A 443 -8.38 23.50 -19.91
N VAL A 444 -9.58 23.07 -20.27
CA VAL A 444 -10.62 22.67 -19.34
C VAL A 444 -10.23 21.41 -18.56
N LYS A 445 -9.58 20.44 -19.23
CA LYS A 445 -9.06 19.24 -18.55
C LYS A 445 -8.07 19.60 -17.44
N PHE A 446 -7.14 20.50 -17.69
CA PHE A 446 -6.21 20.97 -16.68
C PHE A 446 -6.92 21.77 -15.56
N ALA A 447 -7.92 22.58 -15.88
CA ALA A 447 -8.70 23.29 -14.86
C ALA A 447 -9.47 22.32 -13.95
N LEU A 448 -10.14 21.32 -14.51
CA LEU A 448 -10.84 20.28 -13.76
C LEU A 448 -9.87 19.38 -12.96
N LEU A 449 -8.70 19.08 -13.51
CA LEU A 449 -7.67 18.32 -12.79
C LEU A 449 -7.17 19.08 -11.54
N ARG A 450 -6.95 20.38 -11.66
CA ARG A 450 -6.60 21.23 -10.52
C ARG A 450 -7.72 21.26 -9.48
N ASN A 451 -8.97 21.34 -9.93
CA ASN A 451 -10.14 21.29 -9.05
C ASN A 451 -10.23 19.92 -8.34
N LEU A 452 -10.03 18.82 -9.05
CA LEU A 452 -10.05 17.45 -8.51
C LEU A 452 -9.02 17.25 -7.39
N TYR A 453 -7.76 17.65 -7.62
CA TYR A 453 -6.73 17.52 -6.57
C TYR A 453 -7.04 18.42 -5.37
N THR A 454 -7.54 19.63 -5.60
CA THR A 454 -7.99 20.48 -4.49
C THR A 454 -9.11 19.81 -3.70
N TYR A 455 -10.06 19.15 -4.37
CA TYR A 455 -11.14 18.39 -3.73
C TYR A 455 -10.61 17.18 -2.94
N GLN A 456 -9.66 16.41 -3.50
CA GLN A 456 -9.03 15.29 -2.79
C GLN A 456 -8.39 15.76 -1.47
N PHE A 457 -7.67 16.89 -1.50
CA PHE A 457 -7.04 17.44 -0.29
C PHE A 457 -8.04 18.06 0.69
N ALA A 458 -9.09 18.69 0.20
CA ALA A 458 -10.13 19.29 1.02
C ALA A 458 -11.02 18.26 1.73
N HIS A 459 -11.37 17.17 1.05
CA HIS A 459 -12.18 16.08 1.61
C HIS A 459 -11.44 15.45 2.79
N PRO A 460 -12.10 15.11 3.91
CA PRO A 460 -11.45 14.38 5.00
C PRO A 460 -10.95 13.01 4.51
N GLY A 461 -9.96 12.45 5.21
CA GLY A 461 -9.30 11.19 4.87
C GLY A 461 -7.86 11.37 4.38
N LYS A 462 -7.03 10.35 4.55
CA LYS A 462 -5.63 10.37 4.10
C LYS A 462 -5.55 10.42 2.58
N LYS A 463 -4.47 10.99 2.05
CA LYS A 463 -4.31 11.25 0.62
C LYS A 463 -3.38 10.23 -0.01
N MET A 464 -3.73 9.74 -1.20
CA MET A 464 -2.89 8.83 -1.96
C MET A 464 -2.92 9.17 -3.43
N ASN A 465 -1.74 9.25 -4.04
CA ASN A 465 -1.56 9.43 -5.47
C ASN A 465 -0.54 8.44 -6.02
N PHE A 466 -0.89 7.80 -7.13
CA PHE A 466 0.04 6.97 -7.88
C PHE A 466 1.06 7.83 -8.60
N MET A 467 2.30 7.35 -8.66
CA MET A 467 3.41 7.98 -9.37
C MET A 467 3.04 8.36 -10.80
N GLY A 468 3.38 9.58 -11.21
CA GLY A 468 3.09 10.11 -12.55
C GLY A 468 1.74 10.82 -12.67
N ASN A 469 0.81 10.67 -11.73
CA ASN A 469 -0.43 11.44 -11.71
C ASN A 469 -0.14 12.95 -11.62
N GLU A 470 0.92 13.34 -10.90
CA GLU A 470 1.39 14.71 -10.78
C GLU A 470 1.97 15.29 -12.07
N LEU A 471 2.34 14.44 -13.01
CA LEU A 471 2.82 14.85 -14.34
C LEU A 471 1.66 15.11 -15.31
N ALA A 472 0.43 14.76 -14.94
CA ALA A 472 -0.77 14.89 -15.76
C ALA A 472 -0.59 14.23 -17.16
N SER A 473 0.02 13.05 -17.21
CA SER A 473 0.26 12.32 -18.45
C SER A 473 -1.06 11.96 -19.14
N PHE A 474 -1.09 12.08 -20.47
CA PHE A 474 -2.18 11.56 -21.30
C PHE A 474 -2.00 10.09 -21.69
N ASP A 475 -0.80 9.56 -21.54
CA ASP A 475 -0.50 8.15 -21.76
C ASP A 475 -0.66 7.37 -20.46
N GLU A 476 -1.36 6.23 -20.53
CA GLU A 476 -1.50 5.31 -19.40
C GLU A 476 -0.13 4.83 -18.91
N TRP A 477 -0.07 4.50 -17.63
CA TRP A 477 1.11 3.89 -17.05
C TRP A 477 1.42 2.53 -17.70
N ASN A 478 2.71 2.27 -17.85
CA ASN A 478 3.23 1.01 -18.37
C ASN A 478 4.47 0.60 -17.58
N GLU A 479 4.44 -0.61 -17.01
CA GLU A 479 5.48 -1.15 -16.13
C GLU A 479 6.85 -1.30 -16.79
N LEU A 480 6.90 -1.37 -18.12
CA LEU A 480 8.13 -1.53 -18.90
C LEU A 480 8.79 -0.21 -19.30
N ARG A 481 8.17 0.93 -18.95
CA ARG A 481 8.64 2.26 -19.36
C ARG A 481 8.85 3.16 -18.15
N SER A 482 9.85 4.03 -18.24
CA SER A 482 10.00 5.15 -17.31
C SER A 482 8.79 6.07 -17.36
N LEU A 483 8.48 6.73 -16.25
CA LEU A 483 7.54 7.84 -16.28
C LEU A 483 7.99 8.89 -17.32
N PRO A 484 7.01 9.61 -17.93
CA PRO A 484 7.32 10.62 -18.96
C PRO A 484 7.85 11.92 -18.33
N TRP A 485 9.03 11.88 -17.72
CA TRP A 485 9.66 12.99 -17.00
C TRP A 485 9.85 14.26 -17.84
N ASN A 486 9.91 14.11 -19.17
CA ASN A 486 9.97 15.23 -20.10
C ASN A 486 8.73 16.13 -20.04
N LEU A 487 7.59 15.65 -19.52
CA LEU A 487 6.40 16.47 -19.34
C LEU A 487 6.63 17.66 -18.41
N LYS A 488 7.57 17.58 -17.47
CA LYS A 488 7.95 18.71 -16.59
C LYS A 488 8.54 19.91 -17.37
N THR A 489 8.92 19.73 -18.64
CA THR A 489 9.34 20.85 -19.48
C THR A 489 8.16 21.65 -20.06
N TYR A 490 6.95 21.14 -19.96
CA TYR A 490 5.74 21.81 -20.44
C TYR A 490 5.06 22.56 -19.28
N PRO A 491 4.78 23.86 -19.42
CA PRO A 491 4.34 24.70 -18.29
C PRO A 491 3.10 24.19 -17.55
N LYS A 492 2.08 23.67 -18.25
CA LYS A 492 0.86 23.17 -17.61
C LYS A 492 1.09 21.89 -16.81
N HIS A 493 1.93 20.99 -17.30
CA HIS A 493 2.29 19.75 -16.60
C HIS A 493 3.14 20.05 -15.35
N ASP A 494 4.16 20.90 -15.47
CA ASP A 494 4.96 21.33 -14.33
C ASP A 494 4.13 22.05 -13.27
N SER A 495 3.15 22.86 -13.70
CA SER A 495 2.28 23.59 -12.78
C SER A 495 1.37 22.66 -11.97
N VAL A 496 0.95 21.49 -12.48
CA VAL A 496 0.19 20.48 -11.71
C VAL A 496 1.07 19.88 -10.61
N ALA A 497 2.30 19.51 -10.93
CA ALA A 497 3.25 19.00 -9.94
C ALA A 497 3.50 20.03 -8.82
N ARG A 498 3.69 21.30 -9.19
CA ARG A 498 3.84 22.41 -8.23
C ARG A 498 2.60 22.57 -7.35
N MET A 499 1.43 22.48 -7.94
CA MET A 499 0.17 22.60 -7.21
C MET A 499 0.00 21.46 -6.18
N ILE A 500 0.28 20.21 -6.56
CA ILE A 500 0.22 19.06 -5.63
C ILE A 500 1.21 19.25 -4.48
N ARG A 501 2.42 19.75 -4.78
CA ARG A 501 3.39 20.11 -3.73
C ARG A 501 2.80 21.12 -2.75
N ASP A 502 2.23 22.21 -3.24
CA ASP A 502 1.71 23.27 -2.40
C ASP A 502 0.49 22.79 -1.59
N LEU A 503 -0.36 21.93 -2.17
CA LEU A 503 -1.46 21.26 -1.45
C LEU A 503 -0.95 20.32 -0.35
N ASN A 504 0.11 19.57 -0.61
CA ASN A 504 0.76 18.72 0.40
C ASN A 504 1.29 19.56 1.58
N LEU A 505 1.92 20.70 1.31
CA LEU A 505 2.45 21.60 2.33
C LEU A 505 1.32 22.26 3.15
N ILE A 506 0.23 22.67 2.48
CA ILE A 506 -0.97 23.19 3.16
C ILE A 506 -1.59 22.10 4.04
N TYR A 507 -1.75 20.88 3.52
CA TYR A 507 -2.28 19.74 4.27
C TYR A 507 -1.48 19.47 5.55
N GLN A 508 -0.15 19.58 5.48
CA GLN A 508 0.72 19.37 6.64
C GLN A 508 0.66 20.53 7.64
N SER A 509 0.49 21.76 7.16
CA SER A 509 0.56 22.94 8.02
C SER A 509 -0.79 23.31 8.67
N GLU A 510 -1.92 22.88 8.09
CA GLU A 510 -3.24 23.28 8.55
C GLU A 510 -3.92 22.16 9.35
N ALA A 511 -3.96 22.30 10.67
CA ALA A 511 -4.54 21.30 11.57
C ALA A 511 -6.00 20.93 11.22
N ALA A 512 -6.79 21.87 10.71
CA ALA A 512 -8.14 21.62 10.24
C ALA A 512 -8.22 20.56 9.11
N MET A 513 -7.11 20.28 8.41
CA MET A 513 -7.10 19.33 7.30
C MET A 513 -6.74 17.90 7.72
N HIS A 514 -6.12 17.68 8.88
CA HIS A 514 -5.62 16.36 9.26
C HIS A 514 -5.91 15.95 10.71
N ALA A 515 -5.98 16.90 11.65
CA ALA A 515 -6.34 16.58 13.01
C ALA A 515 -7.87 16.35 13.11
N ALA A 516 -8.27 15.25 13.74
CA ALA A 516 -9.67 14.83 13.83
C ALA A 516 -10.37 14.59 12.47
N GLU A 517 -9.64 14.16 11.44
CA GLU A 517 -10.20 13.87 10.10
C GLU A 517 -11.39 12.92 10.14
N TYR A 518 -11.39 11.96 11.07
CA TYR A 518 -12.42 10.93 11.20
C TYR A 518 -13.51 11.30 12.22
N SER A 519 -13.53 12.55 12.68
CA SER A 519 -14.58 13.07 13.57
C SER A 519 -15.65 13.82 12.77
N PRO A 520 -16.95 13.44 12.86
CA PRO A 520 -18.01 14.17 12.17
C PRO A 520 -18.05 15.67 12.53
N GLN A 521 -17.62 16.03 13.72
CA GLN A 521 -17.59 17.43 14.19
C GLN A 521 -16.57 18.30 13.44
N SER A 522 -15.58 17.71 12.78
CA SER A 522 -14.55 18.45 12.03
C SER A 522 -15.03 18.98 10.67
N HIS A 523 -16.21 18.57 10.20
CA HIS A 523 -16.74 18.89 8.88
C HIS A 523 -18.15 19.50 8.98
N GLN A 524 -18.40 20.55 8.21
CA GLN A 524 -19.73 21.14 8.10
C GLN A 524 -19.99 21.63 6.67
N TRP A 525 -21.06 21.15 6.05
CA TRP A 525 -21.53 21.72 4.79
C TRP A 525 -21.95 23.17 4.97
N LEU A 526 -21.52 24.04 4.07
CA LEU A 526 -21.96 25.44 3.96
C LEU A 526 -22.95 25.64 2.81
N MET A 527 -22.77 24.85 1.75
CA MET A 527 -23.63 24.82 0.57
C MET A 527 -23.52 23.43 -0.04
N VAL A 528 -24.58 22.64 0.04
CA VAL A 528 -24.59 21.24 -0.43
C VAL A 528 -25.55 21.02 -1.59
N ASP A 529 -26.67 21.72 -1.66
CA ASP A 529 -27.77 21.46 -2.58
C ASP A 529 -27.86 22.43 -3.77
N ASN A 530 -26.81 23.23 -4.03
CA ASN A 530 -26.81 24.14 -5.17
C ASN A 530 -26.52 23.41 -6.49
N VAL A 531 -27.46 22.54 -6.87
CA VAL A 531 -27.35 21.67 -8.05
C VAL A 531 -27.38 22.45 -9.37
N ASP A 532 -28.18 23.53 -9.45
CA ASP A 532 -28.36 24.31 -10.68
C ASP A 532 -27.09 25.03 -11.12
N GLN A 533 -26.31 25.54 -10.18
CA GLN A 533 -25.02 26.17 -10.46
C GLN A 533 -23.85 25.19 -10.35
N SER A 534 -24.06 23.96 -9.83
CA SER A 534 -23.02 22.98 -9.57
C SER A 534 -21.85 23.56 -8.77
N VAL A 535 -22.20 24.30 -7.71
CA VAL A 535 -21.27 24.86 -6.72
C VAL A 535 -21.54 24.20 -5.39
N PHE A 536 -20.50 23.83 -4.69
CA PHE A 536 -20.61 23.35 -3.31
C PHE A 536 -19.51 23.95 -2.43
N ALA A 537 -19.79 24.05 -1.12
CA ALA A 537 -18.85 24.57 -0.15
C ALA A 537 -19.03 23.86 1.20
N PHE A 538 -17.93 23.66 1.89
CA PHE A 538 -17.91 23.14 3.25
C PHE A 538 -16.79 23.75 4.07
N GLU A 539 -16.92 23.64 5.38
CA GLU A 539 -15.91 24.05 6.33
C GLU A 539 -15.29 22.84 7.00
N ARG A 540 -13.99 22.90 7.23
CA ARG A 540 -13.29 22.00 8.15
C ARG A 540 -12.66 22.83 9.26
N HIS A 541 -12.67 22.28 10.48
CA HIS A 541 -12.10 22.97 11.63
C HIS A 541 -11.52 22.01 12.66
N TYR A 542 -10.51 22.50 13.37
CA TYR A 542 -9.92 21.87 14.55
C TYR A 542 -9.31 22.95 15.45
N GLY A 543 -9.79 23.07 16.69
CA GLY A 543 -9.43 24.17 17.56
C GLY A 543 -9.69 25.53 16.88
N ASP A 544 -8.69 26.37 16.85
CA ASP A 544 -8.75 27.69 16.20
C ASP A 544 -8.50 27.65 14.69
N SER A 545 -8.01 26.54 14.16
CA SER A 545 -7.81 26.35 12.72
C SER A 545 -9.16 26.11 12.04
N ARG A 546 -9.50 26.98 11.07
CA ARG A 546 -10.78 26.92 10.36
C ARG A 546 -10.57 27.28 8.90
N LEU A 547 -11.02 26.38 8.01
CA LEU A 547 -10.87 26.50 6.57
C LEU A 547 -12.22 26.33 5.89
N ILE A 548 -12.52 27.20 4.92
CA ILE A 548 -13.65 27.05 4.01
C ILE A 548 -13.13 26.63 2.65
N PHE A 549 -13.74 25.61 2.08
CA PHE A 549 -13.46 25.08 0.76
C PHE A 549 -14.65 25.37 -0.15
N VAL A 550 -14.39 25.93 -1.35
CA VAL A 550 -15.44 26.28 -2.33
C VAL A 550 -15.04 25.74 -3.69
N PHE A 551 -15.99 25.08 -4.37
CA PHE A 551 -15.79 24.43 -5.67
C PHE A 551 -16.82 24.87 -6.67
N ASN A 552 -16.37 25.36 -7.82
CA ASN A 552 -17.18 25.62 -9.00
C ASN A 552 -16.93 24.54 -10.06
N MET A 553 -17.95 23.80 -10.39
CA MET A 553 -17.84 22.67 -11.34
C MET A 553 -18.22 23.05 -12.76
N THR A 554 -18.42 24.33 -13.04
CA THR A 554 -18.84 24.87 -14.33
C THR A 554 -17.85 25.88 -14.91
N GLY A 555 -17.99 26.18 -16.21
CA GLY A 555 -17.21 27.22 -16.88
C GLY A 555 -17.64 28.65 -16.57
N ASN A 556 -18.62 28.87 -15.71
CA ASN A 556 -19.05 30.20 -15.32
C ASN A 556 -18.04 30.85 -14.40
N TYR A 557 -17.64 32.08 -14.71
CA TYR A 557 -16.89 32.93 -13.79
C TYR A 557 -17.86 33.84 -13.05
N TYR A 558 -17.77 33.83 -11.73
CA TYR A 558 -18.58 34.72 -10.87
C TYR A 558 -17.71 35.83 -10.32
N HIS A 559 -17.97 37.08 -10.73
CA HIS A 559 -17.30 38.28 -10.19
C HIS A 559 -17.67 38.52 -8.73
N GLN A 560 -18.88 38.11 -8.34
CA GLN A 560 -19.38 38.11 -6.97
C GLN A 560 -20.25 36.84 -6.80
N TYR A 561 -19.90 36.07 -5.79
CA TYR A 561 -20.63 34.87 -5.39
C TYR A 561 -20.73 34.84 -3.86
N ASP A 562 -21.93 34.70 -3.35
CA ASP A 562 -22.20 34.76 -1.93
C ASP A 562 -22.31 33.33 -1.36
N ILE A 563 -21.50 33.04 -0.35
CA ILE A 563 -21.59 31.80 0.46
C ILE A 563 -21.87 32.15 1.91
N GLY A 564 -22.50 31.23 2.62
CA GLY A 564 -22.66 31.36 4.06
C GLY A 564 -21.36 31.00 4.79
N ALA A 565 -21.07 31.70 5.89
CA ALA A 565 -19.97 31.34 6.78
C ALA A 565 -20.50 31.15 8.22
N THR A 566 -19.84 30.28 8.98
CA THR A 566 -20.23 29.92 10.36
C THR A 566 -19.73 30.91 11.39
N THR A 567 -18.63 31.58 11.09
CA THR A 567 -17.93 32.50 12.01
C THR A 567 -17.74 33.87 11.36
N PRO A 568 -18.27 34.95 11.96
CA PRO A 568 -17.98 36.29 11.50
C PRO A 568 -16.51 36.63 11.62
N GLY A 569 -15.96 37.37 10.63
CA GLY A 569 -14.57 37.79 10.67
C GLY A 569 -13.93 37.97 9.31
N THR A 570 -12.62 37.84 9.31
CA THR A 570 -11.79 37.98 8.11
C THR A 570 -11.36 36.59 7.62
N TYR A 571 -11.42 36.40 6.31
CA TYR A 571 -10.93 35.20 5.63
C TYR A 571 -9.90 35.57 4.57
N VAL A 572 -8.78 34.88 4.54
CA VAL A 572 -7.75 35.05 3.50
C VAL A 572 -7.72 33.87 2.57
N GLU A 573 -7.57 34.14 1.29
CA GLU A 573 -7.39 33.09 0.28
C GLU A 573 -6.02 32.45 0.46
N LEU A 574 -6.01 31.28 1.11
CA LEU A 574 -4.82 30.49 1.32
C LEU A 574 -4.35 29.83 0.02
N PHE A 575 -5.32 29.34 -0.76
CA PHE A 575 -5.08 28.65 -2.02
C PHE A 575 -6.19 28.96 -3.03
N ASN A 576 -5.82 29.02 -4.31
CA ASN A 576 -6.79 29.10 -5.42
C ASN A 576 -6.21 28.35 -6.62
N SER A 577 -6.94 27.37 -7.12
CA SER A 577 -6.53 26.49 -8.22
C SER A 577 -6.38 27.23 -9.55
N ASP A 578 -6.95 28.44 -9.68
CA ASP A 578 -6.91 29.22 -10.91
C ASP A 578 -5.81 30.28 -10.95
N LYS A 579 -4.91 30.32 -9.96
CA LYS A 579 -3.71 31.16 -10.06
C LYS A 579 -2.83 30.75 -11.24
N ASP A 580 -2.23 31.75 -11.88
CA ASP A 580 -1.34 31.57 -13.03
C ASP A 580 -0.12 30.67 -12.73
N VAL A 581 0.37 30.69 -11.50
CA VAL A 581 1.44 29.80 -11.02
C VAL A 581 1.08 28.32 -11.13
N TYR A 582 -0.22 28.00 -11.16
CA TYR A 582 -0.76 26.65 -11.40
C TYR A 582 -1.31 26.48 -12.82
N GLY A 583 -1.02 27.42 -13.73
CA GLY A 583 -1.48 27.38 -15.12
C GLY A 583 -2.96 27.74 -15.30
N GLY A 584 -3.55 28.45 -14.36
CA GLY A 584 -4.91 28.98 -14.43
C GLY A 584 -5.02 30.32 -15.13
N TRP A 585 -6.24 30.85 -15.21
CA TRP A 585 -6.57 32.13 -15.85
C TRP A 585 -6.41 33.33 -14.90
N ASN A 586 -5.91 33.10 -13.69
CA ASN A 586 -5.61 34.09 -12.67
C ASN A 586 -6.85 34.85 -12.12
N GLN A 587 -7.99 34.14 -12.04
CA GLN A 587 -9.24 34.62 -11.46
C GLN A 587 -9.27 34.33 -9.95
N TYR A 588 -8.73 35.22 -9.14
CA TYR A 588 -8.60 35.02 -7.70
C TYR A 588 -9.03 36.28 -6.89
N ASN A 589 -9.16 36.15 -5.58
CA ASN A 589 -9.68 37.26 -4.73
C ASN A 589 -8.62 38.32 -4.43
N GLY A 590 -7.41 37.93 -4.10
CA GLY A 590 -6.25 38.81 -3.94
C GLY A 590 -6.21 39.67 -2.66
N LEU A 591 -7.35 39.98 -2.05
CA LEU A 591 -7.46 40.74 -0.81
C LEU A 591 -8.20 39.93 0.26
N PRO A 592 -8.00 40.19 1.54
CA PRO A 592 -8.81 39.61 2.61
C PRO A 592 -10.30 39.86 2.39
N LEU A 593 -11.10 38.81 2.61
CA LEU A 593 -12.56 38.86 2.52
C LEU A 593 -13.13 39.04 3.92
N HIS A 594 -14.12 39.88 4.03
CA HIS A 594 -14.80 40.16 5.30
C HIS A 594 -16.24 39.68 5.22
N THR A 595 -16.70 39.03 6.28
CA THR A 595 -18.11 38.65 6.39
C THR A 595 -18.97 39.90 6.59
N SER A 596 -20.17 39.88 5.96
CA SER A 596 -21.21 40.84 6.30
C SER A 596 -22.02 40.40 7.52
N ASP A 597 -22.70 41.33 8.18
CA ASP A 597 -23.61 41.04 9.30
C ASP A 597 -24.97 40.48 8.87
N HIS A 598 -25.16 40.29 7.56
CA HIS A 598 -26.39 39.73 7.03
C HIS A 598 -26.33 38.20 7.02
N ALA A 599 -27.46 37.58 7.37
CA ALA A 599 -27.60 36.12 7.27
C ALA A 599 -27.21 35.61 5.88
N GLY A 600 -26.36 34.60 5.85
CA GLY A 600 -25.84 34.00 4.63
C GLY A 600 -26.78 32.96 4.03
N PRO A 601 -26.47 32.51 2.82
CA PRO A 601 -27.14 31.36 2.21
C PRO A 601 -27.24 30.15 3.15
N GLU A 602 -28.26 29.35 2.98
CA GLU A 602 -28.57 28.16 3.81
C GLU A 602 -28.64 28.44 5.32
N GLY A 603 -29.08 29.65 5.69
CA GLY A 603 -29.31 30.02 7.08
C GLY A 603 -28.06 30.22 7.92
N ARG A 604 -26.91 30.47 7.30
CA ARG A 604 -25.66 30.73 8.00
C ARG A 604 -25.68 32.10 8.66
N PRO A 605 -24.95 32.27 9.77
CA PRO A 605 -25.01 33.54 10.55
C PRO A 605 -24.48 34.76 9.78
N CYS A 606 -23.62 34.60 8.82
CA CYS A 606 -23.04 35.67 8.04
C CYS A 606 -22.78 35.26 6.58
N THR A 607 -22.60 36.27 5.71
CA THR A 607 -22.31 36.07 4.28
C THR A 607 -20.86 36.44 3.98
N LEU A 608 -20.23 35.67 3.14
CA LEU A 608 -18.93 35.95 2.56
C LEU A 608 -19.07 36.04 1.03
N SER A 609 -18.81 37.25 0.49
CA SER A 609 -18.82 37.50 -0.95
C SER A 609 -17.44 37.33 -1.54
N LEU A 610 -17.32 36.51 -2.59
CA LEU A 610 -16.04 36.17 -3.20
C LEU A 610 -16.13 36.09 -4.74
N LYS A 611 -14.98 36.18 -5.40
CA LYS A 611 -14.84 35.81 -6.80
C LYS A 611 -14.66 34.30 -6.88
N LEU A 612 -15.36 33.67 -7.81
CA LEU A 612 -15.28 32.24 -8.00
C LEU A 612 -14.93 31.91 -9.46
N ALA A 613 -13.72 31.39 -9.64
CA ALA A 613 -13.14 31.10 -10.95
C ALA A 613 -13.92 30.02 -11.70
N SER A 614 -13.86 30.06 -13.04
CA SER A 614 -14.34 28.98 -13.92
C SER A 614 -13.63 27.66 -13.62
N PHE A 615 -14.37 26.60 -13.34
CA PHE A 615 -13.81 25.30 -12.89
C PHE A 615 -12.84 25.42 -11.70
N GLY A 616 -12.98 26.50 -10.91
CA GLY A 616 -12.06 26.84 -9.84
C GLY A 616 -12.40 26.17 -8.51
N ALA A 617 -11.37 25.98 -7.71
CA ALA A 617 -11.48 25.58 -6.33
C ALA A 617 -10.60 26.50 -5.46
N LEU A 618 -11.08 26.86 -4.28
CA LEU A 618 -10.34 27.74 -3.39
C LEU A 618 -10.44 27.30 -1.94
N ILE A 619 -9.40 27.63 -1.17
CA ILE A 619 -9.29 27.41 0.27
C ILE A 619 -9.17 28.76 0.95
N LEU A 620 -10.10 29.06 1.82
CA LEU A 620 -10.12 30.29 2.63
C LEU A 620 -9.77 29.94 4.08
N LYS A 621 -8.82 30.67 4.65
CA LYS A 621 -8.41 30.53 6.04
C LYS A 621 -8.99 31.64 6.88
N TYR A 622 -9.68 31.30 7.95
CA TYR A 622 -10.17 32.23 8.95
C TYR A 622 -9.01 32.91 9.68
N GLN A 623 -9.10 34.20 9.85
CA GLN A 623 -8.22 34.99 10.71
C GLN A 623 -9.05 35.58 11.85
N PRO A 624 -8.73 35.21 13.11
CA PRO A 624 -9.39 35.85 14.26
C PRO A 624 -9.20 37.36 14.23
N ILE A 625 -10.22 38.11 14.63
CA ILE A 625 -10.10 39.55 14.85
C ILE A 625 -9.08 39.71 15.99
N LYS A 626 -7.97 40.34 15.70
CA LYS A 626 -7.05 40.76 16.77
C LYS A 626 -7.74 41.85 17.56
N GLU A 627 -8.09 41.56 18.81
CA GLU A 627 -8.55 42.58 19.76
C GLU A 627 -7.49 43.67 19.99
#